data_397c1d59d18bc8b03f931a3ab786de3b
#
_entry.id   397c1d59d18bc8b03f931a3ab786de3b
#
_cell.length_a   1.000
_cell.length_b   1.000
_cell.length_c   1.000
_cell.angle_alpha   90.00
_cell.angle_beta   90.00
_cell.angle_gamma   90.00
#
_symmetry.space_group_name_H-M   'P 1'
#
loop_
_entity.id
_entity.type
_entity.pdbx_description
1 polymer ?
#
loop_
_entity_poly.entity_id
_entity_poly.type
_entity_poly.pdbx_seq_one_letter_code
_entity_poly.pdbx_strand_id
1 'polypeptide(L)'
;MAMQVSFVRHRERRDRVYVTRDDGSSTGWDFPSYGDRLPHDLCHLVVEEGLDIVEGFWGLVDRGVEVELVDNQATLERDGEPLVRQPGIDFSDLRRAEEAVALLGPTGMHIDEVGALAVARLDPSSTEAPDGDSLRSGTGFDLPAGASDEAIASVRHRLLDLSGQWRALGDRDAITLTYTGRTTAQGR
;
A
#
# COMPACT_ATOMS: atom_id res chain seq x y z
N MET A 1 4.46 -18.80 4.06
CA MET A 1 3.45 -18.66 3.02
C MET A 1 3.83 -17.42 2.22
N ALA A 2 3.57 -17.40 0.91
CA ALA A 2 4.10 -16.34 0.06
C ALA A 2 3.08 -15.98 -1.02
N MET A 3 2.58 -14.75 -0.98
CA MET A 3 1.69 -14.20 -1.98
C MET A 3 2.50 -13.61 -3.14
N GLN A 4 2.10 -13.89 -4.38
CA GLN A 4 2.70 -13.32 -5.58
C GLN A 4 1.88 -12.10 -6.02
N VAL A 5 2.55 -10.98 -6.25
CA VAL A 5 1.93 -9.74 -6.70
C VAL A 5 2.60 -9.25 -7.96
N SER A 6 1.83 -9.09 -9.03
CA SER A 6 2.31 -8.60 -10.32
C SER A 6 1.68 -7.25 -10.65
N PHE A 7 2.52 -6.25 -10.84
CA PHE A 7 2.13 -4.90 -11.27
C PHE A 7 2.38 -4.78 -12.76
N VAL A 8 1.31 -4.71 -13.54
CA VAL A 8 1.37 -4.64 -15.01
C VAL A 8 1.20 -3.20 -15.46
N ARG A 9 2.19 -2.71 -16.21
CA ARG A 9 2.16 -1.37 -16.76
C ARG A 9 1.37 -1.32 -18.07
N HIS A 10 0.48 -0.34 -18.18
CA HIS A 10 -0.24 -0.04 -19.41
C HIS A 10 -0.03 1.42 -19.81
N ARG A 11 0.34 1.68 -21.07
CA ARG A 11 0.63 3.05 -21.51
C ARG A 11 -0.60 3.83 -21.97
N GLU A 12 -1.67 3.13 -22.35
CA GLU A 12 -2.88 3.74 -22.94
C GLU A 12 -4.13 3.60 -22.07
N ARG A 13 -4.00 2.95 -20.91
CA ARG A 13 -5.12 2.69 -19.99
C ARG A 13 -4.60 2.61 -18.54
N ARG A 14 -5.48 2.25 -17.63
CA ARG A 14 -5.10 2.00 -16.23
C ARG A 14 -4.10 0.86 -16.13
N ASP A 15 -3.15 1.00 -15.24
CA ASP A 15 -2.27 -0.08 -14.82
C ASP A 15 -3.06 -1.10 -14.00
N ARG A 16 -2.53 -2.32 -13.82
CA ARG A 16 -3.28 -3.38 -13.16
C ARG A 16 -2.42 -4.18 -12.20
N VAL A 17 -3.00 -4.53 -11.06
CA VAL A 17 -2.44 -5.48 -10.10
C VAL A 17 -3.09 -6.85 -10.29
N TYR A 18 -2.28 -7.89 -10.25
CA TYR A 18 -2.70 -9.28 -10.11
C TYR A 18 -2.07 -9.86 -8.85
N VAL A 19 -2.89 -10.55 -8.07
CA VAL A 19 -2.48 -11.19 -6.83
C VAL A 19 -2.82 -12.66 -6.89
N THR A 20 -1.88 -13.51 -6.51
CA THR A 20 -2.12 -14.94 -6.26
C THR A 20 -1.68 -15.25 -4.85
N ARG A 21 -2.62 -15.63 -4.00
CA ARG A 21 -2.37 -15.99 -2.61
C ARG A 21 -1.81 -17.40 -2.48
N ASP A 22 -1.27 -17.72 -1.34
CA ASP A 22 -0.66 -19.01 -1.04
C ASP A 22 -1.66 -20.19 -1.10
N ASP A 23 -2.93 -19.93 -0.81
CA ASP A 23 -4.02 -20.91 -0.93
C ASP A 23 -4.48 -21.15 -2.39
N GLY A 24 -3.88 -20.47 -3.35
CA GLY A 24 -4.22 -20.52 -4.78
C GLY A 24 -5.37 -19.61 -5.17
N SER A 25 -6.00 -18.90 -4.24
CA SER A 25 -6.99 -17.87 -4.59
C SER A 25 -6.32 -16.69 -5.27
N SER A 26 -7.06 -15.96 -6.10
CA SER A 26 -6.52 -14.81 -6.82
C SER A 26 -7.48 -13.65 -6.82
N THR A 27 -6.94 -12.45 -6.82
CA THR A 27 -7.68 -11.19 -6.98
C THR A 27 -6.89 -10.23 -7.86
N GLY A 28 -7.47 -9.09 -8.21
CA GLY A 28 -6.76 -8.07 -8.97
C GLY A 28 -7.67 -6.88 -9.26
N TRP A 29 -7.04 -5.72 -9.37
CA TRP A 29 -7.73 -4.45 -9.62
C TRP A 29 -6.95 -3.57 -10.57
N ASP A 30 -7.66 -2.65 -11.24
CA ASP A 30 -7.04 -1.60 -12.02
C ASP A 30 -6.75 -0.40 -11.10
N PHE A 31 -5.64 0.27 -11.30
CA PHE A 31 -5.31 1.50 -10.60
C PHE A 31 -4.93 2.62 -11.58
N PRO A 32 -5.06 3.91 -11.20
CA PRO A 32 -4.67 5.00 -12.06
C PRO A 32 -3.21 4.88 -12.49
N SER A 33 -2.92 5.06 -13.79
CA SER A 33 -1.52 5.09 -14.23
C SER A 33 -0.86 6.38 -13.75
N TYR A 34 0.27 6.23 -13.09
CA TYR A 34 1.11 7.35 -12.63
C TYR A 34 2.27 7.63 -13.62
N GLY A 35 2.18 7.06 -14.84
CA GLY A 35 3.23 7.20 -15.86
C GLY A 35 4.54 6.55 -15.42
N ASP A 36 5.61 7.34 -15.34
CA ASP A 36 6.93 6.85 -14.95
C ASP A 36 7.16 6.79 -13.42
N ARG A 37 6.17 7.20 -12.62
CA ARG A 37 6.24 7.09 -11.16
C ARG A 37 5.87 5.68 -10.71
N LEU A 38 6.57 5.22 -9.68
CA LEU A 38 6.29 3.91 -9.07
C LEU A 38 4.84 3.87 -8.55
N PRO A 39 4.07 2.81 -8.79
CA PRO A 39 2.72 2.67 -8.24
C PRO A 39 2.70 2.76 -6.72
N HIS A 40 1.70 3.44 -6.18
CA HIS A 40 1.52 3.60 -4.74
C HIS A 40 1.41 2.26 -4.02
N ASP A 41 0.58 1.35 -4.54
CA ASP A 41 0.41 0.02 -3.96
C ASP A 41 1.71 -0.80 -3.96
N LEU A 42 2.59 -0.60 -4.97
CA LEU A 42 3.91 -1.23 -4.98
C LEU A 42 4.81 -0.66 -3.88
N CYS A 43 4.72 0.65 -3.60
CA CYS A 43 5.45 1.24 -2.49
C CYS A 43 4.99 0.66 -1.15
N HIS A 44 3.67 0.48 -0.95
CA HIS A 44 3.13 -0.21 0.21
C HIS A 44 3.75 -1.60 0.39
N LEU A 45 3.83 -2.40 -0.68
CA LEU A 45 4.39 -3.75 -0.58
C LEU A 45 5.84 -3.73 -0.07
N VAL A 46 6.66 -2.84 -0.61
CA VAL A 46 8.07 -2.73 -0.20
C VAL A 46 8.21 -2.21 1.23
N VAL A 47 7.40 -1.24 1.61
CA VAL A 47 7.44 -0.62 2.93
C VAL A 47 6.93 -1.59 4.00
N GLU A 48 5.78 -2.21 3.77
CA GLU A 48 5.18 -3.14 4.73
C GLU A 48 6.09 -4.35 4.97
N GLU A 49 6.65 -4.94 3.91
CA GLU A 49 7.57 -6.07 4.02
C GLU A 49 8.89 -5.65 4.70
N GLY A 50 9.43 -4.49 4.33
CA GLY A 50 10.72 -4.01 4.84
C GLY A 50 10.69 -3.51 6.28
N LEU A 51 9.52 -3.05 6.77
CA LEU A 51 9.33 -2.52 8.13
C LEU A 51 8.50 -3.44 9.03
N ASP A 52 8.24 -4.69 8.62
CA ASP A 52 7.44 -5.67 9.36
C ASP A 52 6.04 -5.16 9.75
N ILE A 53 5.36 -4.43 8.85
CA ILE A 53 3.98 -3.98 9.05
C ILE A 53 3.04 -5.09 8.58
N VAL A 54 2.55 -5.90 9.51
CA VAL A 54 1.85 -7.16 9.19
C VAL A 54 0.38 -6.97 8.85
N GLU A 55 -0.28 -5.98 9.46
CA GLU A 55 -1.70 -5.68 9.30
C GLU A 55 -1.94 -4.47 8.37
N GLY A 56 -0.95 -4.14 7.53
CA GLY A 56 -1.05 -3.10 6.50
C GLY A 56 -1.94 -3.53 5.33
N PHE A 57 -1.89 -2.78 4.24
CA PHE A 57 -2.68 -3.04 3.03
C PHE A 57 -2.46 -4.46 2.48
N TRP A 58 -1.22 -4.84 2.26
CA TRP A 58 -0.87 -6.16 1.71
C TRP A 58 -1.11 -7.30 2.68
N GLY A 59 -0.92 -7.04 3.97
CA GLY A 59 -1.29 -8.00 4.99
C GLY A 59 -2.79 -8.28 5.05
N LEU A 60 -3.64 -7.28 4.81
CA LEU A 60 -5.08 -7.46 4.68
C LEU A 60 -5.44 -8.24 3.42
N VAL A 61 -4.83 -7.91 2.27
CA VAL A 61 -5.04 -8.63 1.00
C VAL A 61 -4.61 -10.10 1.10
N ASP A 62 -3.49 -10.39 1.75
CA ASP A 62 -3.01 -11.77 2.00
C ASP A 62 -4.02 -12.60 2.82
N ARG A 63 -4.77 -11.93 3.71
CA ARG A 63 -5.84 -12.55 4.53
C ARG A 63 -7.23 -12.53 3.87
N GLY A 64 -7.29 -12.39 2.55
CA GLY A 64 -8.53 -12.53 1.79
C GLY A 64 -9.38 -11.26 1.69
N VAL A 65 -8.83 -10.10 2.05
CA VAL A 65 -9.49 -8.82 1.76
C VAL A 65 -9.41 -8.56 0.26
N GLU A 66 -10.53 -8.19 -0.33
CA GLU A 66 -10.64 -7.78 -1.73
C GLU A 66 -10.51 -6.26 -1.85
N VAL A 67 -10.02 -5.81 -3.01
CA VAL A 67 -9.88 -4.39 -3.32
C VAL A 67 -10.83 -4.04 -4.44
N GLU A 68 -11.79 -3.18 -4.17
CA GLU A 68 -12.66 -2.59 -5.18
C GLU A 68 -12.31 -1.11 -5.42
N LEU A 69 -12.44 -0.68 -6.66
CA LEU A 69 -12.30 0.73 -7.02
C LEU A 69 -13.69 1.33 -7.26
N VAL A 70 -14.13 2.12 -6.29
CA VAL A 70 -15.37 2.90 -6.39
C VAL A 70 -14.99 4.38 -6.55
N ASP A 71 -15.38 5.00 -7.65
CA ASP A 71 -15.07 6.41 -7.98
C ASP A 71 -13.57 6.75 -7.88
N ASN A 72 -12.70 5.86 -8.37
CA ASN A 72 -11.23 5.94 -8.27
C ASN A 72 -10.67 5.84 -6.84
N GLN A 73 -11.48 5.45 -5.88
CA GLN A 73 -11.03 5.21 -4.50
C GLN A 73 -10.97 3.71 -4.25
N ALA A 74 -9.86 3.23 -3.69
CA ALA A 74 -9.76 1.86 -3.25
C ALA A 74 -10.65 1.65 -2.01
N THR A 75 -11.54 0.68 -2.09
CA THR A 75 -12.36 0.22 -0.98
C THR A 75 -11.91 -1.19 -0.62
N LEU A 76 -11.56 -1.39 0.64
CA LEU A 76 -11.22 -2.71 1.17
C LEU A 76 -12.49 -3.40 1.64
N GLU A 77 -12.75 -4.60 1.14
CA GLU A 77 -13.95 -5.37 1.42
C GLU A 77 -13.63 -6.78 1.90
N ARG A 78 -14.47 -7.32 2.76
CA ARG A 78 -14.47 -8.73 3.16
C ARG A 78 -15.91 -9.23 3.16
N ASP A 79 -16.14 -10.33 2.45
CA ASP A 79 -17.46 -10.92 2.29
C ASP A 79 -18.50 -9.94 1.67
N GLY A 80 -18.04 -9.06 0.78
CA GLY A 80 -18.87 -8.06 0.11
C GLY A 80 -19.26 -6.84 0.97
N GLU A 81 -18.64 -6.70 2.15
CA GLU A 81 -18.88 -5.57 3.04
C GLU A 81 -17.60 -4.75 3.25
N PRO A 82 -17.65 -3.40 3.10
CA PRO A 82 -16.50 -2.55 3.37
C PRO A 82 -15.95 -2.73 4.80
N LEU A 83 -14.63 -2.90 4.92
CA LEU A 83 -13.98 -3.12 6.21
C LEU A 83 -14.25 -1.97 7.21
N VAL A 84 -14.37 -0.74 6.73
CA VAL A 84 -14.68 0.43 7.57
C VAL A 84 -16.04 0.36 8.27
N ARG A 85 -16.92 -0.53 7.82
CA ARG A 85 -18.23 -0.78 8.44
C ARG A 85 -18.24 -1.98 9.37
N GLN A 86 -17.18 -2.78 9.38
CA GLN A 86 -17.09 -3.99 10.17
C GLN A 86 -16.56 -3.65 11.59
N PRO A 87 -17.24 -4.13 12.65
CA PRO A 87 -16.79 -3.86 14.01
C PRO A 87 -15.49 -4.59 14.34
N GLY A 88 -14.63 -3.97 15.13
CA GLY A 88 -13.43 -4.62 15.66
C GLY A 88 -12.24 -4.72 14.70
N ILE A 89 -12.31 -4.06 13.53
CA ILE A 89 -11.16 -3.96 12.65
C ILE A 89 -10.21 -2.89 13.18
N ASP A 90 -8.95 -3.27 13.38
CA ASP A 90 -7.87 -2.33 13.71
C ASP A 90 -7.16 -1.88 12.44
N PHE A 91 -7.14 -0.59 12.19
CA PHE A 91 -6.48 0.05 11.05
C PHE A 91 -5.15 0.72 11.43
N SER A 92 -4.62 0.47 12.63
CA SER A 92 -3.40 1.12 13.10
C SER A 92 -2.19 0.82 12.20
N ASP A 93 -2.02 -0.42 11.76
CA ASP A 93 -0.94 -0.82 10.87
C ASP A 93 -1.14 -0.29 9.44
N LEU A 94 -2.37 -0.23 8.94
CA LEU A 94 -2.65 0.40 7.65
C LEU A 94 -2.26 1.89 7.67
N ARG A 95 -2.59 2.60 8.75
CA ARG A 95 -2.20 4.00 8.93
C ARG A 95 -0.68 4.15 9.01
N ARG A 96 0.00 3.27 9.77
CA ARG A 96 1.47 3.25 9.84
C ARG A 96 2.11 3.01 8.48
N ALA A 97 1.53 2.14 7.66
CA ALA A 97 2.00 1.87 6.31
C ALA A 97 1.88 3.13 5.42
N GLU A 98 0.74 3.82 5.46
CA GLU A 98 0.53 5.08 4.73
C GLU A 98 1.54 6.16 5.13
N GLU A 99 1.74 6.36 6.44
CA GLU A 99 2.72 7.32 6.96
C GLU A 99 4.15 6.97 6.51
N ALA A 100 4.52 5.70 6.57
CA ALA A 100 5.84 5.25 6.14
C ALA A 100 6.03 5.38 4.61
N VAL A 101 5.02 5.10 3.80
CA VAL A 101 5.05 5.32 2.34
C VAL A 101 5.20 6.80 2.03
N ALA A 102 4.50 7.68 2.74
CA ALA A 102 4.63 9.13 2.56
C ALA A 102 6.06 9.64 2.86
N LEU A 103 6.73 9.06 3.86
CA LEU A 103 8.08 9.45 4.27
C LEU A 103 9.20 8.82 3.42
N LEU A 104 9.02 7.57 2.99
CA LEU A 104 10.07 6.78 2.34
C LEU A 104 9.90 6.69 0.84
N GLY A 105 8.70 6.91 0.33
CA GLY A 105 8.39 6.86 -1.10
C GLY A 105 9.24 7.82 -1.93
N PRO A 106 9.38 7.56 -3.25
CA PRO A 106 10.12 8.45 -4.14
C PRO A 106 9.57 9.87 -4.07
N THR A 107 10.46 10.86 -4.12
CA THR A 107 10.12 12.29 -4.07
C THR A 107 9.00 12.63 -5.07
N GLY A 108 7.89 13.15 -4.59
CA GLY A 108 6.67 13.40 -5.38
C GLY A 108 5.52 12.44 -5.13
N MET A 109 5.70 11.40 -4.32
CA MET A 109 4.61 10.68 -3.69
C MET A 109 4.14 11.51 -2.49
N HIS A 110 3.45 12.57 -2.77
CA HIS A 110 2.56 13.13 -1.77
C HIS A 110 1.43 12.11 -1.59
N ILE A 111 0.98 11.92 -0.35
CA ILE A 111 -0.36 11.41 -0.10
C ILE A 111 -1.24 12.28 -1.00
N ASP A 112 -1.69 11.73 -2.12
CA ASP A 112 -2.66 12.44 -2.92
C ASP A 112 -3.93 12.60 -2.06
N GLU A 113 -4.84 13.45 -2.48
CA GLU A 113 -6.08 13.70 -1.73
C GLU A 113 -6.83 12.40 -1.42
N VAL A 114 -6.57 11.33 -2.17
CA VAL A 114 -7.16 10.00 -2.01
C VAL A 114 -6.54 9.25 -0.83
N GLY A 115 -5.22 9.24 -0.69
CA GLY A 115 -4.53 8.63 0.46
C GLY A 115 -4.83 9.37 1.76
N ALA A 116 -4.83 10.73 1.73
CA ALA A 116 -5.22 11.55 2.87
C ALA A 116 -6.69 11.32 3.27
N LEU A 117 -7.59 11.15 2.31
CA LEU A 117 -9.00 10.86 2.55
C LEU A 117 -9.20 9.45 3.10
N ALA A 118 -8.40 8.47 2.66
CA ALA A 118 -8.40 7.11 3.19
C ALA A 118 -7.95 7.10 4.66
N VAL A 119 -6.86 7.78 4.99
CA VAL A 119 -6.38 7.91 6.39
C VAL A 119 -7.40 8.64 7.26
N ALA A 120 -8.00 9.74 6.78
CA ALA A 120 -9.03 10.48 7.51
C ALA A 120 -10.31 9.65 7.76
N ARG A 121 -10.68 8.76 6.82
CA ARG A 121 -11.81 7.85 6.99
C ARG A 121 -11.55 6.71 7.97
N LEU A 122 -10.28 6.39 8.24
CA LEU A 122 -9.88 5.38 9.21
C LEU A 122 -9.88 5.93 10.65
N ASP A 123 -9.99 7.24 10.83
CA ASP A 123 -10.12 7.89 12.14
C ASP A 123 -11.54 8.44 12.33
N PRO A 124 -12.45 7.68 12.99
CA PRO A 124 -13.83 8.12 13.21
C PRO A 124 -13.92 9.30 14.19
N SER A 125 -12.82 9.69 14.83
CA SER A 125 -12.78 10.86 15.72
C SER A 125 -12.42 12.17 15.00
N SER A 126 -11.89 12.09 13.77
CA SER A 126 -11.62 13.27 12.96
C SER A 126 -12.89 13.71 12.22
N THR A 127 -13.54 14.73 12.77
CA THR A 127 -14.74 15.35 12.17
C THR A 127 -14.42 16.39 11.08
N GLU A 128 -13.15 16.66 10.82
CA GLU A 128 -12.70 17.63 9.82
C GLU A 128 -11.87 16.93 8.75
N ALA A 129 -12.25 17.11 7.49
CA ALA A 129 -11.36 16.80 6.38
C ALA A 129 -10.11 17.71 6.52
N PRO A 130 -8.88 17.13 6.45
CA PRO A 130 -7.68 17.94 6.53
C PRO A 130 -7.70 18.95 5.37
N ASP A 131 -7.54 20.24 5.69
CA ASP A 131 -7.34 21.23 4.65
C ASP A 131 -5.99 20.97 3.96
N GLY A 132 -5.94 21.20 2.65
CA GLY A 132 -4.76 20.87 1.85
C GLY A 132 -3.47 21.60 2.26
N ASP A 133 -3.53 22.56 3.18
CA ASP A 133 -2.40 23.34 3.68
C ASP A 133 -1.78 22.66 4.93
N SER A 134 -2.58 22.00 5.75
CA SER A 134 -2.11 21.23 6.91
C SER A 134 -1.25 20.02 6.48
N LEU A 135 -1.54 19.43 5.33
CA LEU A 135 -0.73 18.32 4.77
C LEU A 135 0.63 18.79 4.23
N ARG A 136 0.77 20.06 3.86
CA ARG A 136 2.03 20.65 3.37
C ARG A 136 2.97 21.09 4.49
N SER A 137 2.45 21.31 5.67
CA SER A 137 3.22 21.68 6.88
C SER A 137 3.66 20.45 7.69
N GLY A 138 3.52 19.25 7.19
CA GLY A 138 3.66 17.97 7.85
C GLY A 138 5.02 17.70 8.48
N THR A 139 5.17 18.09 9.70
CA THR A 139 6.28 17.73 10.59
C THR A 139 5.81 16.78 11.70
N GLY A 140 4.92 15.84 11.39
CA GLY A 140 4.31 14.98 12.40
C GLY A 140 4.26 13.49 12.08
N PHE A 141 4.77 13.05 10.91
CA PHE A 141 4.82 11.62 10.62
C PHE A 141 6.11 11.03 11.20
N ASP A 142 5.95 10.15 12.15
CA ASP A 142 7.05 9.36 12.69
C ASP A 142 7.12 8.01 11.96
N LEU A 143 8.36 7.59 11.65
CA LEU A 143 8.57 6.21 11.18
C LEU A 143 8.08 5.22 12.23
N PRO A 144 7.63 4.01 11.81
CA PRO A 144 7.15 2.99 12.71
C PRO A 144 8.12 2.78 13.87
N ALA A 145 7.62 2.85 15.11
CA ALA A 145 8.41 2.64 16.32
C ALA A 145 9.12 1.28 16.22
N GLY A 146 10.44 1.28 16.31
CA GLY A 146 11.27 0.06 16.21
C GLY A 146 11.87 -0.20 14.83
N ALA A 147 11.58 0.60 13.80
CA ALA A 147 12.28 0.49 12.54
C ALA A 147 13.75 0.88 12.70
N SER A 148 14.67 -0.02 12.33
CA SER A 148 16.10 0.29 12.37
C SER A 148 16.52 1.15 11.18
N ASP A 149 17.58 1.94 11.36
CA ASP A 149 18.17 2.73 10.26
C ASP A 149 18.55 1.85 9.06
N GLU A 150 18.99 0.63 9.31
CA GLU A 150 19.32 -0.35 8.27
C GLU A 150 18.07 -0.80 7.48
N ALA A 151 16.96 -1.08 8.16
CA ALA A 151 15.69 -1.42 7.50
C ALA A 151 15.19 -0.25 6.64
N ILE A 152 15.25 0.97 7.17
CA ILE A 152 14.87 2.19 6.46
C ILE A 152 15.74 2.40 5.21
N ALA A 153 17.05 2.25 5.34
CA ALA A 153 17.99 2.37 4.22
C ALA A 153 17.72 1.30 3.15
N SER A 154 17.45 0.06 3.57
CA SER A 154 17.10 -1.05 2.67
C SER A 154 15.82 -0.79 1.90
N VAL A 155 14.76 -0.33 2.57
CA VAL A 155 13.49 0.06 1.95
C VAL A 155 13.69 1.15 0.90
N ARG A 156 14.40 2.22 1.25
CA ARG A 156 14.70 3.32 0.31
C ARG A 156 15.47 2.85 -0.91
N HIS A 157 16.49 2.02 -0.72
CA HIS A 157 17.27 1.46 -1.82
C HIS A 157 16.39 0.63 -2.75
N ARG A 158 15.56 -0.27 -2.20
CA ARG A 158 14.63 -1.10 -2.98
C ARG A 158 13.61 -0.28 -3.76
N LEU A 159 13.06 0.78 -3.16
CA LEU A 159 12.14 1.70 -3.84
C LEU A 159 12.80 2.43 -5.01
N LEU A 160 14.07 2.87 -4.86
CA LEU A 160 14.83 3.50 -5.94
C LEU A 160 15.10 2.54 -7.09
N ASP A 161 15.53 1.31 -6.80
CA ASP A 161 15.76 0.28 -7.81
C ASP A 161 14.48 -0.06 -8.59
N LEU A 162 13.37 -0.28 -7.88
CA LEU A 162 12.08 -0.56 -8.50
C LEU A 162 11.56 0.63 -9.30
N SER A 163 11.84 1.87 -8.88
CA SER A 163 11.50 3.06 -9.66
C SER A 163 12.26 3.10 -11.00
N GLY A 164 13.52 2.67 -11.00
CA GLY A 164 14.30 2.50 -12.23
C GLY A 164 13.73 1.42 -13.14
N GLN A 165 13.40 0.26 -12.57
CA GLN A 165 12.79 -0.87 -13.31
C GLN A 165 11.44 -0.47 -13.88
N TRP A 166 10.55 0.17 -13.09
CA TRP A 166 9.22 0.61 -13.53
C TRP A 166 9.29 1.55 -14.73
N ARG A 167 10.19 2.54 -14.69
CA ARG A 167 10.41 3.46 -15.82
C ARG A 167 10.85 2.77 -17.10
N ALA A 168 11.63 1.70 -16.97
CA ALA A 168 12.14 0.93 -18.10
C ALA A 168 11.11 -0.01 -18.74
N LEU A 169 9.98 -0.31 -18.06
CA LEU A 169 8.96 -1.21 -18.56
C LEU A 169 8.31 -0.67 -19.86
N GLY A 170 8.08 -1.57 -20.79
CA GLY A 170 7.20 -1.37 -21.95
C GLY A 170 5.71 -1.48 -21.59
N ASP A 171 4.86 -1.37 -22.62
CA ASP A 171 3.43 -1.66 -22.48
C ASP A 171 3.22 -3.15 -22.22
N ARG A 172 2.41 -3.49 -21.22
CA ARG A 172 2.11 -4.85 -20.74
C ARG A 172 3.27 -5.59 -20.11
N ASP A 173 4.40 -4.94 -19.87
CA ASP A 173 5.43 -5.50 -19.02
C ASP A 173 5.01 -5.41 -17.53
N ALA A 174 5.63 -6.24 -16.70
CA ALA A 174 5.27 -6.32 -15.30
C ALA A 174 6.50 -6.39 -14.37
N ILE A 175 6.32 -5.88 -13.16
CA ILE A 175 7.15 -6.23 -12.01
C ILE A 175 6.36 -7.21 -11.15
N THR A 176 6.97 -8.37 -10.88
CA THR A 176 6.38 -9.36 -9.97
C THR A 176 7.22 -9.44 -8.70
N LEU A 177 6.57 -9.28 -7.56
CA LEU A 177 7.17 -9.36 -6.24
C LEU A 177 6.49 -10.46 -5.43
N THR A 178 7.23 -10.98 -4.45
CA THR A 178 6.71 -11.93 -3.47
C THR A 178 6.51 -11.20 -2.17
N TYR A 179 5.30 -11.22 -1.63
CA TYR A 179 5.00 -10.76 -0.27
C TYR A 179 5.05 -11.96 0.68
N THR A 180 5.90 -11.87 1.69
CA THR A 180 6.11 -12.95 2.64
C THR A 180 5.57 -12.62 4.02
N GLY A 181 4.44 -11.95 4.12
CA GLY A 181 3.85 -11.51 5.39
C GLY A 181 4.29 -12.41 6.56
N ARG A 182 5.12 -11.90 7.48
CA ARG A 182 5.61 -12.71 8.59
C ARG A 182 4.43 -13.05 9.47
N THR A 183 4.00 -14.30 9.41
CA THR A 183 3.07 -14.83 10.39
C THR A 183 3.73 -14.67 11.75
N THR A 184 3.24 -13.75 12.59
CA THR A 184 3.59 -13.77 14.01
C THR A 184 3.24 -15.16 14.51
N ALA A 185 4.26 -15.96 14.82
CA ALA A 185 4.07 -17.24 15.46
C ALA A 185 3.25 -16.97 16.72
N GLN A 186 1.96 -17.32 16.68
CA GLN A 186 1.14 -17.32 17.89
C GLN A 186 1.81 -18.30 18.85
N GLY A 187 2.50 -17.73 19.85
CA GLY A 187 2.96 -18.47 21.00
C GLY A 187 1.76 -19.15 21.64
N ARG A 188 1.84 -20.45 21.78
CA ARG A 188 0.91 -21.29 22.52
C ARG A 188 0.98 -20.93 24.00
#